data_4f819dac39f03653a87135b6fbece1c1
#
_entry.id   4f819dac39f03653a87135b6fbece1c1
#
_cell.length_a   1.000
_cell.length_b   1.000
_cell.length_c   1.000
_cell.angle_alpha   90.00
_cell.angle_beta   90.00
_cell.angle_gamma   90.00
#
_symmetry.space_group_name_H-M   'P 1'
#
loop_
_entity.id
_entity.type
_entity.pdbx_description
1 polymer ?
#
loop_
_entity_poly.entity_id
_entity_poly.type
_entity_poly.pdbx_seq_one_letter_code
_entity_poly.pdbx_strand_id
1 'polypeptide(L)'
;ENHAMKQQNFHLVTHALCPYVQRSIITLEEKSIVYTRTDIDLANKPTWFKQKSPMGRVPVLLVDENRTLFESAIICEYLDEVTPGSLHPTDRLEKAYHRAWIEFGSGILQSIASLYNAKDSASFHKIHAEIHSKFRIIEGEVSGTPFFTGEQFHLIDAVYGPIFRYFDVFDSFTDLNTFTNLPKCQWWRSALRQRKSVQQAVAENYPAHLVQFLKNRDSYTSQLILTEGM
;
A
#
# COMPACT_ATOMS: atom_id res chain seq x y z
N GLU A 1 22.41 14.31 32.04
CA GLU A 1 22.26 12.84 31.99
C GLU A 1 21.89 12.47 30.57
N ASN A 2 22.87 11.91 29.84
CA ASN A 2 22.70 11.41 28.47
C ASN A 2 21.87 10.14 28.55
N HIS A 3 20.54 10.24 28.43
CA HIS A 3 19.71 9.08 28.14
C HIS A 3 19.99 8.70 26.69
N ALA A 4 20.96 7.83 26.49
CA ALA A 4 21.08 7.11 25.23
C ALA A 4 19.72 6.45 24.98
N MET A 5 18.99 6.90 23.99
CA MET A 5 17.72 6.30 23.61
C MET A 5 18.00 4.82 23.31
N LYS A 6 17.42 3.93 24.12
CA LYS A 6 17.54 2.50 23.93
C LYS A 6 17.04 2.19 22.52
N GLN A 7 17.89 1.61 21.70
CA GLN A 7 17.53 1.22 20.33
C GLN A 7 16.35 0.23 20.42
N GLN A 8 15.20 0.63 19.89
CA GLN A 8 14.02 -0.23 19.88
C GLN A 8 14.18 -1.33 18.82
N ASN A 9 13.71 -2.51 19.14
CA ASN A 9 13.63 -3.62 18.22
C ASN A 9 12.25 -3.66 17.57
N PHE A 10 12.21 -3.73 16.24
CA PHE A 10 11.00 -3.79 15.45
C PHE A 10 10.87 -5.14 14.75
N HIS A 11 9.71 -5.77 14.91
CA HIS A 11 9.36 -6.99 14.20
C HIS A 11 8.01 -6.81 13.53
N LEU A 12 7.98 -6.90 12.19
CA LEU A 12 6.77 -6.71 11.38
C LEU A 12 6.18 -8.06 11.00
N VAL A 13 4.91 -8.26 11.32
CA VAL A 13 4.13 -9.41 10.83
C VAL A 13 3.45 -9.03 9.53
N THR A 14 3.68 -9.82 8.49
CA THR A 14 3.39 -9.48 7.10
C THR A 14 2.60 -10.56 6.38
N HIS A 15 2.09 -10.18 5.21
CA HIS A 15 1.57 -11.08 4.19
C HIS A 15 2.05 -10.59 2.81
N ALA A 16 2.44 -11.52 1.95
CA ALA A 16 3.12 -11.23 0.69
C ALA A 16 2.35 -10.32 -0.28
N LEU A 17 1.02 -10.33 -0.26
CA LEU A 17 0.16 -9.56 -1.18
C LEU A 17 -0.49 -8.32 -0.54
N CYS A 18 -0.32 -8.10 0.75
CA CYS A 18 -1.05 -7.06 1.47
C CYS A 18 -0.53 -5.66 1.17
N PRO A 19 -1.33 -4.75 0.58
CA PRO A 19 -0.91 -3.38 0.29
C PRO A 19 -0.69 -2.54 1.56
N TYR A 20 -1.39 -2.86 2.64
CA TYR A 20 -1.21 -2.20 3.93
C TYR A 20 0.11 -2.58 4.60
N VAL A 21 0.57 -3.81 4.41
CA VAL A 21 1.92 -4.25 4.80
C VAL A 21 2.99 -3.47 4.03
N GLN A 22 2.79 -3.30 2.74
CA GLN A 22 3.73 -2.57 1.88
C GLN A 22 3.96 -1.13 2.35
N ARG A 23 2.93 -0.42 2.82
CA ARG A 23 3.08 0.92 3.42
C ARG A 23 4.08 0.94 4.55
N SER A 24 3.96 -0.02 5.45
CA SER A 24 4.85 -0.15 6.62
C SER A 24 6.27 -0.49 6.21
N ILE A 25 6.45 -1.39 5.24
CA ILE A 25 7.78 -1.74 4.71
C ILE A 25 8.42 -0.53 4.04
N ILE A 26 7.69 0.18 3.18
CA ILE A 26 8.21 1.39 2.51
C ILE A 26 8.64 2.43 3.55
N THR A 27 7.84 2.64 4.58
CA THR A 27 8.18 3.58 5.67
C THR A 27 9.45 3.16 6.40
N LEU A 28 9.60 1.87 6.75
CA LEU A 28 10.80 1.32 7.36
C LEU A 28 12.04 1.54 6.48
N GLU A 29 11.94 1.26 5.20
CA GLU A 29 13.04 1.42 4.23
C GLU A 29 13.41 2.91 4.04
N GLU A 30 12.44 3.80 3.86
CA GLU A 30 12.68 5.24 3.71
C GLU A 30 13.32 5.88 4.95
N LYS A 31 13.01 5.35 6.13
CA LYS A 31 13.58 5.79 7.41
C LYS A 31 14.85 5.03 7.79
N SER A 32 15.32 4.11 6.96
CA SER A 32 16.50 3.26 7.23
C SER A 32 16.42 2.53 8.59
N ILE A 33 15.22 2.11 8.96
CA ILE A 33 14.98 1.40 10.22
C ILE A 33 15.32 -0.08 10.03
N VAL A 34 16.14 -0.62 10.94
CA VAL A 34 16.42 -2.05 11.00
C VAL A 34 15.23 -2.77 11.64
N TYR A 35 14.74 -3.81 10.98
CA TYR A 35 13.61 -4.60 11.46
C TYR A 35 13.75 -6.07 11.04
N THR A 36 13.02 -6.93 11.72
CA THR A 36 12.81 -8.31 11.32
C THR A 36 11.37 -8.48 10.82
N ARG A 37 11.08 -9.53 10.07
CA ARG A 37 9.73 -9.80 9.58
C ARG A 37 9.36 -11.26 9.64
N THR A 38 8.08 -11.55 9.77
CA THR A 38 7.50 -12.88 9.61
C THR A 38 6.31 -12.79 8.69
N ASP A 39 6.37 -13.51 7.57
CA ASP A 39 5.22 -13.68 6.70
C ASP A 39 4.30 -14.77 7.27
N ILE A 40 3.00 -14.52 7.28
CA ILE A 40 2.00 -15.49 7.72
C ILE A 40 1.03 -15.82 6.60
N ASP A 41 0.44 -17.01 6.69
CA ASP A 41 -0.70 -17.42 5.88
C ASP A 41 -2.01 -16.95 6.53
N LEU A 42 -2.71 -16.02 5.86
CA LEU A 42 -3.98 -15.47 6.35
C LEU A 42 -5.13 -16.50 6.28
N ALA A 43 -4.99 -17.57 5.48
CA ALA A 43 -5.96 -18.66 5.45
C ALA A 43 -5.77 -19.61 6.63
N ASN A 44 -4.56 -19.69 7.18
CA ASN A 44 -4.21 -20.54 8.33
C ASN A 44 -3.41 -19.73 9.36
N LYS A 45 -4.08 -18.79 10.03
CA LYS A 45 -3.45 -17.88 10.98
C LYS A 45 -2.90 -18.61 12.19
N PRO A 46 -1.59 -18.42 12.53
CA PRO A 46 -1.01 -18.99 13.73
C PRO A 46 -1.71 -18.51 15.02
N THR A 47 -1.74 -19.35 16.04
CA THR A 47 -2.36 -19.00 17.34
C THR A 47 -1.71 -17.77 17.96
N TRP A 48 -0.38 -17.69 17.95
CA TRP A 48 0.35 -16.54 18.48
C TRP A 48 -0.03 -15.22 17.79
N PHE A 49 -0.29 -15.27 16.48
CA PHE A 49 -0.71 -14.09 15.72
C PHE A 49 -2.11 -13.61 16.14
N LYS A 50 -3.05 -14.54 16.32
CA LYS A 50 -4.40 -14.21 16.81
C LYS A 50 -4.39 -13.52 18.17
N GLN A 51 -3.40 -13.83 19.02
CA GLN A 51 -3.21 -13.17 20.32
C GLN A 51 -2.64 -11.76 20.21
N LYS A 52 -1.90 -11.47 19.13
CA LYS A 52 -1.23 -10.18 18.88
C LYS A 52 -2.07 -9.22 18.01
N SER A 53 -2.90 -9.74 17.13
CA SER A 53 -3.72 -8.95 16.23
C SER A 53 -5.19 -8.96 16.67
N PRO A 54 -5.72 -7.85 17.21
CA PRO A 54 -7.11 -7.80 17.71
C PRO A 54 -8.15 -8.12 16.64
N MET A 55 -7.87 -7.73 15.39
CA MET A 55 -8.74 -7.94 14.25
C MET A 55 -8.31 -9.10 13.34
N GLY A 56 -7.25 -9.82 13.70
CA GLY A 56 -6.68 -10.87 12.86
C GLY A 56 -6.18 -10.37 11.50
N ARG A 57 -5.70 -9.14 11.44
CA ARG A 57 -5.22 -8.47 10.22
C ARG A 57 -3.74 -8.17 10.29
N VAL A 58 -3.10 -8.09 9.13
CA VAL A 58 -1.73 -7.58 8.96
C VAL A 58 -1.79 -6.17 8.33
N PRO A 59 -0.76 -5.33 8.53
CA PRO A 59 0.44 -5.54 9.34
C PRO A 59 0.18 -5.46 10.84
N VAL A 60 1.06 -6.10 11.60
CA VAL A 60 1.22 -5.90 13.04
C VAL A 60 2.68 -5.61 13.31
N LEU A 61 2.98 -4.58 14.10
CA LEU A 61 4.33 -4.24 14.51
C LEU A 61 4.52 -4.60 16.00
N LEU A 62 5.48 -5.47 16.27
CA LEU A 62 5.94 -5.76 17.63
C LEU A 62 7.11 -4.83 17.95
N VAL A 63 6.98 -4.08 19.04
CA VAL A 63 8.01 -3.18 19.54
C VAL A 63 8.60 -3.80 20.82
N ASP A 64 9.90 -4.08 20.80
CA ASP A 64 10.64 -4.74 21.91
C ASP A 64 9.97 -6.03 22.40
N GLU A 65 9.29 -6.76 21.48
CA GLU A 65 8.54 -8.01 21.75
C GLU A 65 7.35 -7.86 22.71
N ASN A 66 7.23 -6.75 23.40
CA ASN A 66 6.26 -6.55 24.48
C ASN A 66 5.02 -5.76 24.07
N ARG A 67 5.17 -4.81 23.17
CA ARG A 67 4.08 -3.95 22.73
C ARG A 67 3.71 -4.26 21.27
N THR A 68 2.42 -4.41 21.05
CA THR A 68 1.86 -4.64 19.72
C THR A 68 1.19 -3.38 19.22
N LEU A 69 1.54 -2.93 18.00
CA LEU A 69 0.85 -1.89 17.26
C LEU A 69 0.14 -2.52 16.05
N PHE A 70 -1.04 -2.07 15.77
CA PHE A 70 -1.85 -2.49 14.62
C PHE A 70 -2.41 -1.26 13.91
N GLU A 71 -3.03 -1.44 12.75
CA GLU A 71 -3.39 -0.43 11.76
C GLU A 71 -2.16 0.19 11.07
N SER A 72 -2.08 -0.02 9.75
CA SER A 72 -0.90 0.39 8.97
C SER A 72 -0.62 1.89 9.03
N ALA A 73 -1.66 2.72 9.05
CA ALA A 73 -1.50 4.17 9.15
C ALA A 73 -0.85 4.56 10.48
N ILE A 74 -1.26 3.94 11.58
CA ILE A 74 -0.71 4.20 12.92
C ILE A 74 0.72 3.67 13.02
N ILE A 75 1.01 2.50 12.45
CA ILE A 75 2.37 1.95 12.40
C ILE A 75 3.30 2.91 11.65
N CYS A 76 2.90 3.40 10.47
CA CYS A 76 3.70 4.34 9.70
C CYS A 76 3.94 5.66 10.46
N GLU A 77 2.92 6.22 11.08
CA GLU A 77 3.05 7.44 11.89
C GLU A 77 4.02 7.23 13.07
N TYR A 78 3.89 6.13 13.80
CA TYR A 78 4.77 5.82 14.91
C TYR A 78 6.24 5.68 14.46
N LEU A 79 6.50 4.94 13.38
CA LEU A 79 7.84 4.79 12.83
C LEU A 79 8.45 6.13 12.39
N ASP A 80 7.63 7.02 11.84
CA ASP A 80 8.07 8.37 11.47
C ASP A 80 8.40 9.24 12.69
N GLU A 81 7.58 9.15 13.74
CA GLU A 81 7.76 9.95 14.97
C GLU A 81 8.98 9.53 15.80
N VAL A 82 9.32 8.23 15.83
CA VAL A 82 10.42 7.71 16.66
C VAL A 82 11.79 7.74 15.97
N THR A 83 11.86 8.23 14.74
CA THR A 83 13.10 8.32 13.96
C THR A 83 13.34 9.75 13.47
N PRO A 84 14.60 10.17 13.33
CA PRO A 84 14.92 11.51 12.84
C PRO A 84 14.43 11.76 11.41
N GLY A 85 14.04 12.99 11.13
CA GLY A 85 13.58 13.42 9.81
C GLY A 85 12.19 12.88 9.48
N SER A 86 11.20 13.76 9.45
CA SER A 86 9.82 13.36 9.16
C SER A 86 9.59 13.12 7.67
N LEU A 87 8.77 12.12 7.33
CA LEU A 87 8.21 11.90 6.00
C LEU A 87 6.94 12.73 5.75
N HIS A 88 6.57 13.60 6.68
CA HIS A 88 5.51 14.57 6.49
C HIS A 88 6.04 15.96 6.16
N PRO A 89 5.24 16.83 5.53
CA PRO A 89 5.53 18.26 5.49
C PRO A 89 5.67 18.84 6.90
N THR A 90 6.51 19.87 7.04
CA THR A 90 6.71 20.55 8.33
C THR A 90 5.53 21.44 8.72
N ASP A 91 4.83 22.01 7.74
CA ASP A 91 3.62 22.78 7.99
C ASP A 91 2.50 21.88 8.50
N ARG A 92 1.84 22.30 9.57
CA ARG A 92 0.81 21.50 10.25
C ARG A 92 -0.45 21.29 9.39
N LEU A 93 -0.83 22.28 8.61
CA LEU A 93 -1.99 22.19 7.73
C LEU A 93 -1.70 21.26 6.57
N GLU A 94 -0.52 21.39 5.94
CA GLU A 94 -0.08 20.48 4.88
C GLU A 94 0.06 19.04 5.38
N LYS A 95 0.57 18.85 6.59
CA LYS A 95 0.61 17.52 7.22
C LYS A 95 -0.80 16.94 7.38
N ALA A 96 -1.76 17.70 7.86
CA ALA A 96 -3.15 17.28 7.99
C ALA A 96 -3.77 16.99 6.63
N TYR A 97 -3.48 17.80 5.62
CA TYR A 97 -3.92 17.63 4.25
C TYR A 97 -3.39 16.34 3.63
N HIS A 98 -2.08 16.04 3.80
CA HIS A 98 -1.51 14.75 3.38
C HIS A 98 -2.20 13.57 4.06
N ARG A 99 -2.49 13.66 5.36
CA ARG A 99 -3.19 12.60 6.10
C ARG A 99 -4.60 12.36 5.57
N ALA A 100 -5.32 13.42 5.18
CA ALA A 100 -6.63 13.27 4.55
C ALA A 100 -6.54 12.47 3.24
N TRP A 101 -5.55 12.75 2.40
CA TRP A 101 -5.34 12.03 1.14
C TRP A 101 -4.79 10.61 1.34
N ILE A 102 -4.11 10.35 2.44
CA ILE A 102 -3.75 8.99 2.86
C ILE A 102 -5.01 8.16 3.16
N GLU A 103 -5.97 8.72 3.90
CA GLU A 103 -7.26 8.06 4.17
C GLU A 103 -8.07 7.87 2.88
N PHE A 104 -8.06 8.85 2.00
CA PHE A 104 -8.67 8.74 0.67
C PHE A 104 -8.07 7.56 -0.11
N GLY A 105 -6.74 7.39 -0.06
CA GLY A 105 -6.04 6.25 -0.65
C GLY A 105 -6.48 4.91 -0.06
N SER A 106 -6.75 4.83 1.24
CA SER A 106 -7.33 3.64 1.88
C SER A 106 -8.70 3.32 1.32
N GLY A 107 -9.51 4.33 1.02
CA GLY A 107 -10.78 4.17 0.32
C GLY A 107 -10.63 3.62 -1.11
N ILE A 108 -9.56 4.01 -1.82
CA ILE A 108 -9.25 3.43 -3.14
C ILE A 108 -8.89 1.94 -3.00
N LEU A 109 -8.09 1.55 -2.01
CA LEU A 109 -7.76 0.13 -1.75
C LEU A 109 -9.01 -0.71 -1.49
N GLN A 110 -9.99 -0.20 -0.75
CA GLN A 110 -11.26 -0.87 -0.53
C GLN A 110 -12.03 -1.05 -1.85
N SER A 111 -12.03 -0.03 -2.70
CA SER A 111 -12.65 -0.12 -4.03
C SER A 111 -11.93 -1.12 -4.95
N ILE A 112 -10.60 -1.22 -4.88
CA ILE A 112 -9.82 -2.23 -5.61
C ILE A 112 -10.20 -3.64 -5.15
N ALA A 113 -10.35 -3.86 -3.84
CA ALA A 113 -10.82 -5.15 -3.32
C ALA A 113 -12.22 -5.50 -3.83
N SER A 114 -13.13 -4.53 -3.87
CA SER A 114 -14.45 -4.72 -4.46
C SER A 114 -14.36 -5.02 -5.97
N LEU A 115 -13.45 -4.38 -6.69
CA LEU A 115 -13.23 -4.58 -8.12
C LEU A 115 -12.86 -6.04 -8.43
N TYR A 116 -11.80 -6.55 -7.79
CA TYR A 116 -11.32 -7.89 -8.11
C TYR A 116 -12.19 -9.01 -7.53
N ASN A 117 -13.14 -8.70 -6.64
CA ASN A 117 -14.15 -9.61 -6.12
C ASN A 117 -15.50 -9.52 -6.85
N ALA A 118 -15.70 -8.54 -7.74
CA ALA A 118 -16.95 -8.40 -8.51
C ALA A 118 -17.23 -9.67 -9.31
N LYS A 119 -18.48 -10.16 -9.24
CA LYS A 119 -18.86 -11.45 -9.83
C LYS A 119 -19.22 -11.38 -11.32
N ASP A 120 -19.61 -10.21 -11.79
CA ASP A 120 -20.07 -10.00 -13.16
C ASP A 120 -19.46 -8.74 -13.78
N SER A 121 -19.55 -8.68 -15.11
CA SER A 121 -19.00 -7.58 -15.91
C SER A 121 -19.61 -6.22 -15.53
N ALA A 122 -20.92 -6.14 -15.29
CA ALA A 122 -21.59 -4.89 -14.99
C ALA A 122 -21.11 -4.29 -13.67
N SER A 123 -21.03 -5.10 -12.63
CA SER A 123 -20.51 -4.70 -11.31
C SER A 123 -19.04 -4.29 -11.40
N PHE A 124 -18.22 -5.06 -12.13
CA PHE A 124 -16.82 -4.78 -12.35
C PHE A 124 -16.61 -3.40 -12.99
N HIS A 125 -17.27 -3.13 -14.12
CA HIS A 125 -17.12 -1.86 -14.82
C HIS A 125 -17.67 -0.67 -14.04
N LYS A 126 -18.75 -0.86 -13.28
CA LYS A 126 -19.27 0.17 -12.36
C LYS A 126 -18.24 0.55 -11.30
N ILE A 127 -17.66 -0.44 -10.63
CA ILE A 127 -16.63 -0.21 -9.59
C ILE A 127 -15.38 0.41 -10.21
N HIS A 128 -14.96 -0.04 -11.40
CA HIS A 128 -13.83 0.55 -12.09
C HIS A 128 -14.07 2.03 -12.43
N ALA A 129 -15.26 2.41 -12.88
CA ALA A 129 -15.63 3.80 -13.11
C ALA A 129 -15.56 4.65 -11.83
N GLU A 130 -15.97 4.09 -10.69
CA GLU A 130 -15.84 4.75 -9.38
C GLU A 130 -14.36 4.95 -9.01
N ILE A 131 -13.50 3.95 -9.24
CA ILE A 131 -12.04 4.07 -9.02
C ILE A 131 -11.44 5.14 -9.92
N HIS A 132 -11.78 5.13 -11.21
CA HIS A 132 -11.32 6.17 -12.14
C HIS A 132 -11.72 7.57 -11.67
N SER A 133 -12.96 7.75 -11.20
CA SER A 133 -13.43 9.01 -10.64
C SER A 133 -12.63 9.44 -9.40
N LYS A 134 -12.23 8.53 -8.53
CA LYS A 134 -11.35 8.81 -7.39
C LYS A 134 -9.95 9.26 -7.86
N PHE A 135 -9.39 8.61 -8.88
CA PHE A 135 -8.11 9.06 -9.45
C PHE A 135 -8.22 10.42 -10.15
N ARG A 136 -9.36 10.75 -10.76
CA ARG A 136 -9.60 12.12 -11.29
C ARG A 136 -9.59 13.17 -10.18
N ILE A 137 -10.10 12.86 -9.01
CA ILE A 137 -10.06 13.76 -7.87
C ILE A 137 -8.61 13.97 -7.42
N ILE A 138 -7.86 12.88 -7.19
CA ILE A 138 -6.46 12.99 -6.74
C ILE A 138 -5.55 13.63 -7.82
N GLU A 139 -5.84 13.47 -9.09
CA GLU A 139 -5.16 14.15 -10.20
C GLU A 139 -5.15 15.66 -10.02
N GLY A 140 -6.27 16.22 -9.54
CA GLY A 140 -6.39 17.64 -9.24
C GLY A 140 -5.52 18.10 -8.06
N GLU A 141 -5.15 17.19 -7.18
CA GLU A 141 -4.43 17.48 -5.94
C GLU A 141 -2.92 17.27 -6.04
N VAL A 142 -2.46 16.47 -6.99
CA VAL A 142 -1.02 16.30 -7.25
C VAL A 142 -0.44 17.63 -7.72
N SER A 143 0.42 18.21 -6.90
CA SER A 143 0.94 19.58 -7.13
C SER A 143 2.39 19.62 -7.58
N GLY A 144 3.08 18.48 -7.61
CA GLY A 144 4.50 18.42 -7.97
C GLY A 144 4.92 17.20 -8.78
N THR A 145 6.19 17.13 -9.05
CA THR A 145 6.87 16.00 -9.70
C THR A 145 8.22 15.79 -9.04
N PRO A 146 8.73 14.57 -8.93
CA PRO A 146 8.13 13.30 -9.36
C PRO A 146 7.06 12.74 -8.41
N PHE A 147 6.98 13.30 -7.18
CA PHE A 147 6.07 12.82 -6.12
C PHE A 147 4.87 13.75 -5.93
N PHE A 148 4.00 13.42 -4.99
CA PHE A 148 2.72 14.09 -4.78
C PHE A 148 2.82 15.62 -4.69
N THR A 149 3.81 16.14 -3.94
CA THR A 149 4.02 17.59 -3.76
C THR A 149 5.35 18.13 -4.29
N GLY A 150 6.14 17.33 -4.99
CA GLY A 150 7.42 17.76 -5.57
C GLY A 150 8.53 16.72 -5.52
N GLU A 151 9.75 17.17 -5.28
CA GLU A 151 10.93 16.31 -5.32
C GLU A 151 11.10 15.42 -4.08
N GLN A 152 10.53 15.83 -2.96
CA GLN A 152 10.65 15.11 -1.70
C GLN A 152 9.61 14.00 -1.59
N PHE A 153 10.09 12.78 -1.25
CA PHE A 153 9.22 11.66 -0.92
C PHE A 153 8.60 11.86 0.46
N HIS A 154 7.28 11.72 0.55
CA HIS A 154 6.51 11.82 1.79
C HIS A 154 5.75 10.54 2.11
N LEU A 155 5.17 10.46 3.30
CA LEU A 155 4.41 9.30 3.73
C LEU A 155 3.21 9.00 2.81
N ILE A 156 2.60 10.03 2.24
CA ILE A 156 1.54 9.87 1.23
C ILE A 156 2.02 9.06 0.01
N ASP A 157 3.26 9.25 -0.42
CA ASP A 157 3.84 8.50 -1.53
C ASP A 157 4.01 7.01 -1.18
N ALA A 158 4.37 6.71 0.08
CA ALA A 158 4.42 5.34 0.58
C ALA A 158 3.06 4.63 0.55
N VAL A 159 1.98 5.38 0.67
CA VAL A 159 0.61 4.87 0.63
C VAL A 159 0.15 4.60 -0.81
N TYR A 160 0.47 5.48 -1.74
CA TYR A 160 0.01 5.34 -3.14
C TYR A 160 0.85 4.39 -3.98
N GLY A 161 2.11 4.14 -3.63
CA GLY A 161 2.93 3.13 -4.31
C GLY A 161 2.25 1.76 -4.41
N PRO A 162 1.80 1.17 -3.29
CA PRO A 162 1.05 -0.09 -3.29
C PRO A 162 -0.29 -0.03 -4.04
N ILE A 163 -0.95 1.11 -4.04
CA ILE A 163 -2.21 1.32 -4.79
C ILE A 163 -1.95 1.22 -6.29
N PHE A 164 -0.99 1.98 -6.81
CA PHE A 164 -0.63 1.95 -8.22
C PHE A 164 -0.12 0.58 -8.67
N ARG A 165 0.55 -0.16 -7.78
CA ARG A 165 1.07 -1.51 -8.09
C ARG A 165 -0.01 -2.49 -8.51
N TYR A 166 -1.22 -2.41 -7.98
CA TYR A 166 -2.33 -3.23 -8.44
C TYR A 166 -2.56 -3.07 -9.94
N PHE A 167 -2.48 -1.83 -10.44
CA PHE A 167 -2.73 -1.53 -11.85
C PHE A 167 -1.58 -1.99 -12.74
N ASP A 168 -0.35 -2.09 -12.25
CA ASP A 168 0.75 -2.72 -12.98
C ASP A 168 0.46 -4.19 -13.28
N VAL A 169 -0.22 -4.87 -12.37
CA VAL A 169 -0.64 -6.27 -12.56
C VAL A 169 -1.92 -6.35 -13.41
N PHE A 170 -2.93 -5.52 -13.16
CA PHE A 170 -4.16 -5.50 -13.96
C PHE A 170 -3.87 -5.21 -15.42
N ASP A 171 -3.01 -4.24 -15.71
CA ASP A 171 -2.62 -3.87 -17.07
C ASP A 171 -1.86 -5.00 -17.81
N SER A 172 -1.39 -6.03 -17.09
CA SER A 172 -0.75 -7.21 -17.72
C SER A 172 -1.72 -8.20 -18.34
N PHE A 173 -3.00 -8.15 -17.98
CA PHE A 173 -4.02 -9.07 -18.49
C PHE A 173 -5.33 -8.39 -18.95
N THR A 174 -5.47 -7.09 -18.80
CA THR A 174 -6.64 -6.35 -19.30
C THR A 174 -6.31 -4.89 -19.47
N ASP A 175 -6.86 -4.26 -20.49
CA ASP A 175 -6.66 -2.83 -20.74
C ASP A 175 -7.81 -2.03 -20.10
N LEU A 176 -7.61 -1.64 -18.86
CA LEU A 176 -8.61 -0.87 -18.10
C LEU A 176 -8.61 0.62 -18.42
N ASN A 177 -7.51 1.15 -18.96
CA ASN A 177 -7.37 2.59 -19.25
C ASN A 177 -7.63 3.49 -18.02
N THR A 178 -7.33 3.00 -16.82
CA THR A 178 -7.64 3.67 -15.54
C THR A 178 -7.05 5.07 -15.45
N PHE A 179 -5.88 5.29 -16.03
CA PHE A 179 -5.15 6.56 -15.95
C PHE A 179 -5.20 7.39 -17.24
N THR A 180 -6.10 7.07 -18.15
CA THR A 180 -6.30 7.85 -19.38
C THR A 180 -6.71 9.29 -19.03
N ASN A 181 -6.01 10.27 -19.63
CA ASN A 181 -6.18 11.70 -19.35
C ASN A 181 -5.85 12.13 -17.91
N LEU A 182 -5.04 11.33 -17.20
CA LEU A 182 -4.56 11.64 -15.86
C LEU A 182 -3.02 11.70 -15.85
N PRO A 183 -2.41 12.71 -16.50
CA PRO A 183 -0.95 12.74 -16.70
C PRO A 183 -0.16 12.84 -15.38
N LYS A 184 -0.67 13.55 -14.38
CA LYS A 184 0.01 13.67 -13.07
C LYS A 184 0.01 12.35 -12.32
N CYS A 185 -1.11 11.61 -12.31
CA CYS A 185 -1.17 10.26 -11.77
C CYS A 185 -0.20 9.31 -12.50
N GLN A 186 -0.09 9.43 -13.83
CA GLN A 186 0.84 8.62 -14.61
C GLN A 186 2.30 8.90 -14.27
N TRP A 187 2.70 10.16 -14.12
CA TRP A 187 4.05 10.51 -13.69
C TRP A 187 4.35 10.02 -12.28
N TRP A 188 3.44 10.26 -11.36
CA TRP A 188 3.55 9.84 -9.98
C TRP A 188 3.67 8.32 -9.85
N ARG A 189 2.79 7.58 -10.53
CA ARG A 189 2.84 6.11 -10.65
C ARG A 189 4.20 5.65 -11.16
N SER A 190 4.70 6.25 -12.24
CA SER A 190 6.00 5.89 -12.82
C SER A 190 7.16 6.15 -11.85
N ALA A 191 7.16 7.29 -11.17
CA ALA A 191 8.17 7.63 -10.18
C ALA A 191 8.18 6.67 -9.00
N LEU A 192 7.00 6.33 -8.48
CA LEU A 192 6.86 5.38 -7.36
C LEU A 192 7.30 3.96 -7.76
N ARG A 193 6.97 3.51 -8.99
CA ARG A 193 7.43 2.21 -9.49
C ARG A 193 8.96 2.10 -9.56
N GLN A 194 9.65 3.22 -9.78
CA GLN A 194 11.11 3.27 -9.85
C GLN A 194 11.77 3.49 -8.48
N ARG A 195 11.02 3.85 -7.46
CA ARG A 195 11.55 4.09 -6.11
C ARG A 195 12.01 2.79 -5.46
N LYS A 196 13.25 2.76 -4.99
CA LYS A 196 13.87 1.56 -4.41
C LYS A 196 13.07 0.98 -3.24
N SER A 197 12.61 1.83 -2.32
CA SER A 197 11.79 1.40 -1.17
C SER A 197 10.48 0.75 -1.61
N VAL A 198 9.86 1.27 -2.66
CA VAL A 198 8.62 0.72 -3.24
C VAL A 198 8.90 -0.62 -3.92
N GLN A 199 9.99 -0.73 -4.69
CA GLN A 199 10.38 -1.99 -5.33
C GLN A 199 10.67 -3.08 -4.31
N GLN A 200 11.40 -2.77 -3.25
CA GLN A 200 11.80 -3.71 -2.21
C GLN A 200 10.67 -4.10 -1.25
N ALA A 201 9.53 -3.42 -1.29
CA ALA A 201 8.38 -3.73 -0.43
C ALA A 201 7.70 -5.06 -0.76
N VAL A 202 7.97 -5.63 -1.92
CA VAL A 202 7.43 -6.92 -2.38
C VAL A 202 8.55 -7.81 -2.92
N ALA A 203 8.29 -9.12 -2.91
CA ALA A 203 9.19 -10.08 -3.53
C ALA A 203 9.15 -9.96 -5.07
N GLU A 204 10.19 -10.42 -5.74
CA GLU A 204 10.31 -10.40 -7.21
C GLU A 204 9.15 -11.12 -7.90
N ASN A 205 8.66 -12.20 -7.30
CA ASN A 205 7.53 -12.99 -7.82
C ASN A 205 6.15 -12.41 -7.48
N TYR A 206 6.06 -11.22 -6.88
CA TYR A 206 4.78 -10.61 -6.50
C TYR A 206 3.75 -10.54 -7.64
N PRO A 207 4.09 -10.13 -8.89
CA PRO A 207 3.10 -10.08 -9.96
C PRO A 207 2.46 -11.44 -10.24
N ALA A 208 3.27 -12.48 -10.35
CA ALA A 208 2.78 -13.84 -10.58
C ALA A 208 1.92 -14.36 -9.40
N HIS A 209 2.33 -14.03 -8.18
CA HIS A 209 1.61 -14.40 -6.97
C HIS A 209 0.25 -13.69 -6.89
N LEU A 210 0.18 -12.39 -7.23
CA LEU A 210 -1.08 -11.66 -7.29
C LEU A 210 -1.99 -12.20 -8.39
N VAL A 211 -1.47 -12.48 -9.58
CA VAL A 211 -2.26 -13.10 -10.66
C VAL A 211 -2.86 -14.42 -10.21
N GLN A 212 -2.10 -15.28 -9.53
CA GLN A 212 -2.62 -16.55 -9.01
C GLN A 212 -3.71 -16.34 -7.95
N PHE A 213 -3.54 -15.38 -7.05
CA PHE A 213 -4.56 -15.00 -6.10
C PHE A 213 -5.86 -14.54 -6.80
N LEU A 214 -5.75 -13.70 -7.82
CA LEU A 214 -6.88 -13.21 -8.59
C LEU A 214 -7.60 -14.34 -9.36
N LYS A 215 -6.86 -15.28 -9.93
CA LYS A 215 -7.44 -16.48 -10.57
C LYS A 215 -8.32 -17.30 -9.63
N ASN A 216 -7.95 -17.36 -8.36
CA ASN A 216 -8.62 -18.18 -7.36
C ASN A 216 -9.83 -17.49 -6.71
N ARG A 217 -10.17 -16.25 -7.12
CA ARG A 217 -11.28 -15.49 -6.52
C ARG A 217 -12.66 -15.85 -7.02
N ASP A 218 -12.75 -16.63 -8.08
CA ASP A 218 -14.04 -16.95 -8.72
C ASP A 218 -14.84 -15.68 -9.01
N SER A 219 -14.21 -14.74 -9.69
CA SER A 219 -14.71 -13.40 -9.99
C SER A 219 -14.65 -13.11 -11.49
N TYR A 220 -15.21 -11.99 -11.90
CA TYR A 220 -15.07 -11.50 -13.28
C TYR A 220 -13.59 -11.26 -13.64
N THR A 221 -12.78 -10.75 -12.71
CA THR A 221 -11.32 -10.63 -12.89
C THR A 221 -10.67 -11.97 -13.16
N SER A 222 -11.08 -13.03 -12.46
CA SER A 222 -10.59 -14.41 -12.72
C SER A 222 -10.90 -14.85 -14.13
N GLN A 223 -12.09 -14.53 -14.65
CA GLN A 223 -12.48 -14.85 -16.05
C GLN A 223 -11.63 -14.09 -17.07
N LEU A 224 -11.35 -12.80 -16.84
CA LEU A 224 -10.48 -11.99 -17.71
C LEU A 224 -9.08 -12.60 -17.85
N ILE A 225 -8.50 -13.04 -16.73
CA ILE A 225 -7.16 -13.66 -16.73
C ILE A 225 -7.17 -14.97 -17.53
N LEU A 226 -8.22 -15.78 -17.41
CA LEU A 226 -8.33 -17.06 -18.09
C LEU A 226 -8.54 -16.92 -19.61
N THR A 227 -9.20 -15.87 -20.06
CA THR A 227 -9.48 -15.64 -21.50
C THR A 227 -8.25 -15.12 -22.25
N GLU A 228 -7.33 -14.42 -21.62
CA GLU A 228 -6.08 -13.97 -22.26
C GLU A 228 -5.00 -15.06 -22.39
N GLY A 229 -5.16 -16.18 -21.70
CA GLY A 229 -4.25 -17.34 -21.79
C GLY A 229 -4.61 -18.35 -22.86
N MET A 230 -5.62 -18.08 -23.67
CA MET A 230 -6.01 -18.85 -24.86
C MET A 230 -5.68 -18.10 -26.13
#